data_93a9bff4e5a875a606a8fce1e092c5ba
#
_entry.id   93a9bff4e5a875a606a8fce1e092c5ba
#
_cell.length_a   1.000
_cell.length_b   1.000
_cell.length_c   1.000
_cell.angle_alpha   90.00
_cell.angle_beta   90.00
_cell.angle_gamma   90.00
#
_symmetry.space_group_name_H-M   'P 1'
#
loop_
_entity.id
_entity.type
_entity.pdbx_description
1 polymer ?
#
loop_
_entity_poly.entity_id
_entity_poly.type
_entity_poly.pdbx_seq_one_letter_code
_entity_poly.pdbx_strand_id
1 'polypeptide(L)'
;MDKKYDIVLLGATGFTGKLIAEYLVKSRKNENFSLALAGRNKEALASLVSSLHDKDITIEICDITSETSLDELTSKSKIVMNAAGPFTYWGKNVVDSCIQNKAHYLDITGEPSFVSDVYLTYHEKAVEAGVCIINCCGFDSIPADLTSWFTAKSLPHDQPMILDGFVRTNAQFSGGTLNTAIEMLYREAKKSSVKLKIRKHPDTPRPKVRLHFNKDIHAWALPMPVVDPHIVKRSIYKMPLEFGYATAYRQFFVRSSFWKLLKTIVPVLFALFLARFAWFRKYMKKKFPPGTGPSESRRKASKFEFTCIGKSGGKKVTTVMSGGDPGYTETSKMFSEACFTLLHKIRTEKHKSGVCTPAEALGQEIIDRLIKQGIKIEQTQH
;
A
#
# COMPACT_ATOMS: atom_id res chain seq x y z
N MET A 1 4.59 26.16 -13.19
CA MET A 1 5.76 26.55 -12.36
C MET A 1 6.66 25.34 -12.21
N ASP A 2 7.95 25.52 -12.46
CA ASP A 2 8.90 24.42 -12.23
C ASP A 2 9.03 24.12 -10.73
N LYS A 3 8.78 22.88 -10.36
CA LYS A 3 8.91 22.39 -8.99
C LYS A 3 10.39 22.14 -8.68
N LYS A 4 10.84 22.56 -7.49
CA LYS A 4 12.24 22.41 -7.05
C LYS A 4 12.65 20.94 -6.89
N TYR A 5 11.72 20.09 -6.45
CA TYR A 5 11.98 18.68 -6.20
C TYR A 5 11.08 17.79 -7.05
N ASP A 6 11.68 16.80 -7.71
CA ASP A 6 10.91 15.73 -8.36
C ASP A 6 10.22 14.87 -7.32
N ILE A 7 10.93 14.51 -6.23
CA ILE A 7 10.45 13.64 -5.17
C ILE A 7 10.73 14.26 -3.80
N VAL A 8 9.72 14.30 -2.96
CA VAL A 8 9.85 14.60 -1.53
C VAL A 8 9.39 13.39 -0.73
N LEU A 9 10.25 12.86 0.15
CA LEU A 9 9.90 11.81 1.10
C LEU A 9 9.56 12.42 2.46
N LEU A 10 8.26 12.50 2.76
CA LEU A 10 7.74 12.97 4.04
C LEU A 10 7.72 11.81 5.06
N GLY A 11 8.25 12.04 6.27
CA GLY A 11 8.42 11.00 7.28
C GLY A 11 9.71 10.18 7.12
N ALA A 12 10.72 10.75 6.49
CA ALA A 12 11.99 10.09 6.17
C ALA A 12 12.72 9.50 7.38
N THR A 13 12.59 10.10 8.57
CA THR A 13 13.24 9.64 9.80
C THR A 13 12.58 8.44 10.49
N GLY A 14 11.37 8.05 10.04
CA GLY A 14 10.68 6.85 10.51
C GLY A 14 11.39 5.56 10.09
N PHE A 15 11.07 4.42 10.72
CA PHE A 15 11.72 3.14 10.40
C PHE A 15 11.60 2.80 8.90
N THR A 16 10.39 2.82 8.35
CA THR A 16 10.14 2.57 6.92
C THR A 16 10.71 3.70 6.06
N GLY A 17 10.59 4.96 6.53
CA GLY A 17 11.11 6.14 5.83
C GLY A 17 12.62 6.07 5.56
N LYS A 18 13.42 5.58 6.53
CA LYS A 18 14.86 5.36 6.35
C LYS A 18 15.16 4.34 5.25
N LEU A 19 14.44 3.22 5.23
CA LEU A 19 14.61 2.18 4.20
C LEU A 19 14.18 2.68 2.81
N ILE A 20 13.14 3.51 2.74
CA ILE A 20 12.74 4.18 1.49
C ILE A 20 13.84 5.14 1.04
N ALA A 21 14.38 5.98 1.95
CA ALA A 21 15.46 6.92 1.63
C ALA A 21 16.70 6.18 1.09
N GLU A 22 17.11 5.09 1.75
CA GLU A 22 18.21 4.22 1.30
C GLU A 22 17.96 3.66 -0.10
N TYR A 23 16.72 3.20 -0.37
CA TYR A 23 16.36 2.67 -1.68
C TYR A 23 16.38 3.76 -2.77
N LEU A 24 15.80 4.94 -2.50
CA LEU A 24 15.80 6.07 -3.41
C LEU A 24 17.22 6.49 -3.78
N VAL A 25 18.11 6.64 -2.80
CA VAL A 25 19.52 7.02 -3.02
C VAL A 25 20.23 5.97 -3.88
N LYS A 26 20.07 4.69 -3.56
CA LYS A 26 20.65 3.60 -4.35
C LYS A 26 20.18 3.63 -5.81
N SER A 27 18.93 4.01 -6.03
CA SER A 27 18.30 4.05 -7.37
C SER A 27 18.77 5.22 -8.22
N ARG A 28 19.40 6.27 -7.66
CA ARG A 28 19.94 7.41 -8.41
C ARG A 28 20.98 7.04 -9.46
N LYS A 29 21.59 5.89 -9.34
CA LYS A 29 22.52 5.36 -10.37
C LYS A 29 21.81 5.11 -11.72
N ASN A 30 20.50 4.83 -11.68
CA ASN A 30 19.70 4.45 -12.84
C ASN A 30 18.54 5.41 -13.10
N GLU A 31 18.21 6.29 -12.13
CA GLU A 31 17.07 7.20 -12.17
C GLU A 31 17.56 8.63 -11.92
N ASN A 32 17.20 9.55 -12.80
CA ASN A 32 17.56 10.97 -12.64
C ASN A 32 16.40 11.71 -12.00
N PHE A 33 16.57 12.18 -10.76
CA PHE A 33 15.58 12.96 -10.01
C PHE A 33 16.22 13.78 -8.88
N SER A 34 15.62 14.92 -8.58
CA SER A 34 15.93 15.71 -7.39
C SER A 34 15.15 15.18 -6.19
N LEU A 35 15.82 15.03 -5.03
CA LEU A 35 15.27 14.43 -3.81
C LEU A 35 15.35 15.38 -2.62
N ALA A 36 14.24 15.54 -1.91
CA ALA A 36 14.24 16.11 -0.58
C ALA A 36 13.73 15.10 0.45
N LEU A 37 14.37 15.05 1.62
CA LEU A 37 13.90 14.29 2.78
C LEU A 37 13.25 15.26 3.76
N ALA A 38 11.99 14.97 4.13
CA ALA A 38 11.18 15.87 4.94
C ALA A 38 10.73 15.22 6.26
N GLY A 39 10.65 16.05 7.30
CA GLY A 39 10.18 15.66 8.63
C GLY A 39 10.38 16.76 9.66
N ARG A 40 9.95 16.54 10.91
CA ARG A 40 9.94 17.56 11.96
C ARG A 40 11.30 17.77 12.65
N ASN A 41 12.12 16.75 12.72
CA ASN A 41 13.36 16.76 13.48
C ASN A 41 14.57 16.97 12.55
N LYS A 42 15.14 18.17 12.59
CA LYS A 42 16.26 18.59 11.75
C LYS A 42 17.53 17.76 11.99
N GLU A 43 17.83 17.48 13.25
CA GLU A 43 19.02 16.73 13.65
C GLU A 43 18.95 15.28 13.16
N ALA A 44 17.76 14.66 13.30
CA ALA A 44 17.53 13.30 12.81
C ALA A 44 17.59 13.21 11.27
N LEU A 45 17.11 14.24 10.56
CA LEU A 45 17.24 14.33 9.09
C LEU A 45 18.69 14.51 8.68
N ALA A 46 19.44 15.40 9.33
CA ALA A 46 20.87 15.62 9.06
C ALA A 46 21.68 14.34 9.30
N SER A 47 21.42 13.64 10.40
CA SER A 47 22.05 12.34 10.69
C SER A 47 21.74 11.30 9.62
N LEU A 48 20.46 11.23 9.16
CA LEU A 48 20.08 10.32 8.09
C LEU A 48 20.80 10.64 6.79
N VAL A 49 20.80 11.91 6.35
CA VAL A 49 21.48 12.35 5.10
C VAL A 49 22.97 12.04 5.17
N SER A 50 23.64 12.30 6.32
CA SER A 50 25.04 11.95 6.51
C SER A 50 25.29 10.46 6.35
N SER A 51 24.38 9.60 6.82
CA SER A 51 24.52 8.14 6.71
C SER A 51 24.29 7.61 5.28
N LEU A 52 23.59 8.35 4.45
CA LEU A 52 23.29 7.96 3.05
C LEU A 52 24.44 8.28 2.09
N HIS A 53 25.43 9.07 2.52
CA HIS A 53 26.61 9.46 1.71
C HIS A 53 26.27 10.08 0.34
N ASP A 54 25.15 10.79 0.23
CA ASP A 54 24.70 11.48 -0.97
C ASP A 54 24.55 12.99 -0.66
N LYS A 55 25.39 13.81 -1.30
CA LYS A 55 25.46 15.27 -1.05
C LYS A 55 24.33 16.06 -1.73
N ASP A 56 23.63 15.44 -2.67
CA ASP A 56 22.58 16.10 -3.46
C ASP A 56 21.19 15.98 -2.83
N ILE A 57 21.11 15.46 -1.61
CA ILE A 57 19.85 15.36 -0.86
C ILE A 57 19.58 16.66 -0.13
N THR A 58 18.44 17.26 -0.37
CA THR A 58 17.98 18.43 0.38
C THR A 58 17.18 18.00 1.62
N ILE A 59 17.33 18.75 2.71
CA ILE A 59 16.53 18.60 3.93
C ILE A 59 15.46 19.67 3.93
N GLU A 60 14.19 19.27 4.11
CA GLU A 60 13.05 20.16 4.31
C GLU A 60 12.42 19.88 5.68
N ILE A 61 12.28 20.92 6.49
CA ILE A 61 11.60 20.79 7.79
C ILE A 61 10.11 20.96 7.56
N CYS A 62 9.33 19.95 7.94
CA CYS A 62 7.89 19.96 7.75
C CYS A 62 7.17 19.35 8.94
N ASP A 63 6.24 20.12 9.50
CA ASP A 63 5.27 19.62 10.47
C ASP A 63 3.94 19.36 9.77
N ILE A 64 3.53 18.09 9.72
CA ILE A 64 2.26 17.64 9.09
C ILE A 64 1.01 18.17 9.80
N THR A 65 1.16 18.76 10.98
CA THR A 65 0.06 19.39 11.73
C THR A 65 -0.12 20.87 11.40
N SER A 66 0.85 21.46 10.67
CA SER A 66 0.85 22.86 10.24
C SER A 66 0.53 22.96 8.75
N GLU A 67 -0.58 23.59 8.41
CA GLU A 67 -1.02 23.83 7.04
C GLU A 67 0.03 24.63 6.25
N THR A 68 0.53 25.73 6.82
CA THR A 68 1.58 26.56 6.19
C THR A 68 2.84 25.74 5.88
N SER A 69 3.28 24.90 6.82
CA SER A 69 4.46 24.06 6.63
C SER A 69 4.26 23.02 5.51
N LEU A 70 3.04 22.46 5.41
CA LEU A 70 2.69 21.55 4.33
C LEU A 70 2.67 22.28 2.98
N ASP A 71 2.08 23.47 2.92
CA ASP A 71 1.99 24.24 1.67
C ASP A 71 3.36 24.69 1.15
N GLU A 72 4.25 25.09 2.06
CA GLU A 72 5.64 25.37 1.70
C GLU A 72 6.35 24.14 1.10
N LEU A 73 6.12 22.95 1.64
CA LEU A 73 6.71 21.71 1.15
C LEU A 73 6.11 21.30 -0.21
N THR A 74 4.78 21.26 -0.29
CA THR A 74 4.07 20.75 -1.48
C THR A 74 4.18 21.69 -2.66
N SER A 75 4.27 23.02 -2.42
CA SER A 75 4.51 24.02 -3.49
C SER A 75 5.82 23.78 -4.24
N LYS A 76 6.84 23.23 -3.58
CA LYS A 76 8.16 22.92 -4.16
C LYS A 76 8.25 21.52 -4.78
N SER A 77 7.24 20.66 -4.59
CA SER A 77 7.30 19.21 -4.87
C SER A 77 6.50 18.84 -6.12
N LYS A 78 7.05 18.00 -7.02
CA LYS A 78 6.25 17.33 -8.06
C LYS A 78 5.47 16.17 -7.46
N ILE A 79 6.15 15.32 -6.68
CA ILE A 79 5.57 14.15 -6.01
C ILE A 79 5.90 14.19 -4.53
N VAL A 80 4.90 13.99 -3.68
CA VAL A 80 5.05 13.77 -2.24
C VAL A 80 4.81 12.30 -1.94
N MET A 81 5.87 11.62 -1.50
CA MET A 81 5.83 10.27 -0.94
C MET A 81 5.59 10.37 0.56
N ASN A 82 4.38 10.09 1.02
CA ASN A 82 4.04 10.18 2.43
C ASN A 82 4.23 8.84 3.16
N ALA A 83 5.26 8.77 4.02
CA ALA A 83 5.52 7.67 4.95
C ALA A 83 5.23 8.04 6.42
N ALA A 84 4.59 9.19 6.67
CA ALA A 84 4.30 9.71 8.00
C ALA A 84 2.88 9.31 8.45
N GLY A 85 2.76 8.20 9.16
CA GLY A 85 1.51 7.80 9.82
C GLY A 85 1.35 8.42 11.22
N PRO A 86 0.16 8.26 11.88
CA PRO A 86 -1.05 7.60 11.38
C PRO A 86 -1.80 8.46 10.35
N PHE A 87 -2.19 7.84 9.22
CA PHE A 87 -2.78 8.56 8.08
C PHE A 87 -4.20 9.07 8.36
N THR A 88 -5.00 8.35 9.14
CA THR A 88 -6.36 8.78 9.55
C THR A 88 -6.36 10.14 10.25
N TYR A 89 -5.26 10.54 10.90
CA TYR A 89 -5.18 11.83 11.60
C TYR A 89 -4.72 12.97 10.72
N TRP A 90 -3.63 12.74 9.99
CA TRP A 90 -2.88 13.81 9.34
C TRP A 90 -2.79 13.64 7.82
N GLY A 91 -3.08 12.44 7.31
CA GLY A 91 -2.95 12.16 5.88
C GLY A 91 -3.83 13.05 5.01
N LYS A 92 -5.03 13.43 5.47
CA LYS A 92 -5.92 14.32 4.72
C LYS A 92 -5.33 15.72 4.53
N ASN A 93 -4.63 16.25 5.52
CA ASN A 93 -3.99 17.57 5.41
C ASN A 93 -2.92 17.55 4.33
N VAL A 94 -2.13 16.45 4.26
CA VAL A 94 -1.10 16.30 3.23
C VAL A 94 -1.74 16.18 1.84
N VAL A 95 -2.82 15.39 1.71
CA VAL A 95 -3.55 15.23 0.44
C VAL A 95 -4.14 16.57 -0.03
N ASP A 96 -4.76 17.32 0.87
CA ASP A 96 -5.37 18.60 0.56
C ASP A 96 -4.33 19.62 0.07
N SER A 97 -3.24 19.76 0.81
CA SER A 97 -2.12 20.64 0.44
C SER A 97 -1.48 20.21 -0.90
N CYS A 98 -1.36 18.88 -1.17
CA CYS A 98 -0.90 18.39 -2.47
C CYS A 98 -1.81 18.84 -3.63
N ILE A 99 -3.14 18.75 -3.45
CA ILE A 99 -4.11 19.17 -4.48
C ILE A 99 -4.02 20.68 -4.71
N GLN A 100 -4.02 21.49 -3.64
CA GLN A 100 -3.94 22.95 -3.71
C GLN A 100 -2.68 23.40 -4.45
N ASN A 101 -1.55 22.76 -4.18
CA ASN A 101 -0.26 23.09 -4.76
C ASN A 101 0.09 22.28 -6.02
N LYS A 102 -0.85 21.50 -6.58
CA LYS A 102 -0.63 20.67 -7.79
C LYS A 102 0.58 19.74 -7.68
N ALA A 103 0.76 19.12 -6.50
CA ALA A 103 1.72 18.06 -6.25
C ALA A 103 1.01 16.70 -6.32
N HIS A 104 1.61 15.71 -6.97
CA HIS A 104 1.09 14.34 -6.94
C HIS A 104 1.40 13.70 -5.58
N TYR A 105 0.61 12.70 -5.20
CA TYR A 105 0.68 12.10 -3.87
C TYR A 105 0.68 10.58 -3.93
N LEU A 106 1.57 9.97 -3.15
CA LEU A 106 1.56 8.53 -2.86
C LEU A 106 1.71 8.29 -1.36
N ASP A 107 1.13 7.21 -0.84
CA ASP A 107 1.35 6.75 0.53
C ASP A 107 1.46 5.23 0.66
N ILE A 108 1.79 4.79 1.87
CA ILE A 108 1.88 3.39 2.28
C ILE A 108 0.85 3.07 3.37
N THR A 109 -0.31 3.72 3.34
CA THR A 109 -1.36 3.46 4.32
C THR A 109 -1.91 2.04 4.21
N GLY A 110 -2.25 1.43 5.34
CA GLY A 110 -3.06 0.22 5.45
C GLY A 110 -4.43 0.49 6.09
N GLU A 111 -4.89 1.76 6.15
CA GLU A 111 -6.07 2.22 6.90
C GLU A 111 -7.31 2.35 5.99
N PRO A 112 -8.29 1.39 6.01
CA PRO A 112 -9.43 1.39 5.09
C PRO A 112 -10.32 2.63 5.19
N SER A 113 -10.50 3.17 6.40
CA SER A 113 -11.29 4.39 6.61
C SER A 113 -10.65 5.60 5.94
N PHE A 114 -9.34 5.77 6.08
CA PHE A 114 -8.60 6.85 5.43
C PHE A 114 -8.70 6.76 3.90
N VAL A 115 -8.48 5.57 3.34
CA VAL A 115 -8.57 5.33 1.88
C VAL A 115 -9.96 5.65 1.34
N SER A 116 -11.02 5.27 2.07
CA SER A 116 -12.40 5.58 1.68
C SER A 116 -12.69 7.08 1.75
N ASP A 117 -12.25 7.73 2.83
CA ASP A 117 -12.43 9.16 3.05
C ASP A 117 -11.69 9.98 1.97
N VAL A 118 -10.44 9.60 1.63
CA VAL A 118 -9.66 10.28 0.59
C VAL A 118 -10.38 10.18 -0.75
N TYR A 119 -10.87 9.00 -1.12
CA TYR A 119 -11.59 8.83 -2.38
C TYR A 119 -12.86 9.69 -2.43
N LEU A 120 -13.68 9.62 -1.38
CA LEU A 120 -14.97 10.34 -1.35
C LEU A 120 -14.83 11.87 -1.30
N THR A 121 -13.77 12.36 -0.65
CA THR A 121 -13.60 13.79 -0.43
C THR A 121 -12.80 14.48 -1.53
N TYR A 122 -11.81 13.76 -2.09
CA TYR A 122 -10.78 14.40 -2.90
C TYR A 122 -10.71 13.93 -4.36
N HIS A 123 -11.48 12.89 -4.77
CA HIS A 123 -11.37 12.37 -6.13
C HIS A 123 -11.63 13.44 -7.18
N GLU A 124 -12.78 14.14 -7.12
CA GLU A 124 -13.15 15.17 -8.09
C GLU A 124 -12.18 16.37 -8.03
N LYS A 125 -11.83 16.83 -6.84
CA LYS A 125 -10.86 17.92 -6.65
C LYS A 125 -9.51 17.59 -7.27
N ALA A 126 -9.04 16.36 -7.12
CA ALA A 126 -7.78 15.91 -7.70
C ALA A 126 -7.85 15.79 -9.23
N VAL A 127 -9.01 15.40 -9.78
CA VAL A 127 -9.25 15.42 -11.24
C VAL A 127 -9.18 16.84 -11.77
N GLU A 128 -9.88 17.78 -11.15
CA GLU A 128 -9.90 19.21 -11.53
C GLU A 128 -8.50 19.85 -11.45
N ALA A 129 -7.71 19.50 -10.42
CA ALA A 129 -6.36 20.01 -10.25
C ALA A 129 -5.31 19.33 -11.15
N GLY A 130 -5.66 18.24 -11.86
CA GLY A 130 -4.72 17.45 -12.65
C GLY A 130 -3.76 16.61 -11.80
N VAL A 131 -4.12 16.32 -10.54
CA VAL A 131 -3.28 15.63 -9.55
C VAL A 131 -3.59 14.15 -9.49
N CYS A 132 -2.57 13.31 -9.49
CA CYS A 132 -2.69 11.87 -9.23
C CYS A 132 -2.45 11.61 -7.73
N ILE A 133 -3.38 10.90 -7.09
CA ILE A 133 -3.29 10.46 -5.70
C ILE A 133 -3.38 8.95 -5.67
N ILE A 134 -2.37 8.26 -5.13
CA ILE A 134 -2.32 6.80 -5.05
C ILE A 134 -2.10 6.39 -3.60
N ASN A 135 -3.12 5.79 -2.99
CA ASN A 135 -3.00 5.23 -1.66
C ASN A 135 -2.46 3.79 -1.71
N CYS A 136 -1.90 3.30 -0.60
CA CYS A 136 -1.51 1.91 -0.41
C CYS A 136 -0.43 1.41 -1.39
N CYS A 137 0.61 2.21 -1.66
CA CYS A 137 1.68 1.86 -2.58
C CYS A 137 2.78 0.95 -1.97
N GLY A 138 2.47 0.24 -0.89
CA GLY A 138 3.34 -0.76 -0.25
C GLY A 138 2.83 -2.18 -0.42
N PHE A 139 3.30 -3.08 0.47
CA PHE A 139 2.80 -4.45 0.53
C PHE A 139 1.28 -4.50 0.78
N ASP A 140 0.78 -3.56 1.57
CA ASP A 140 -0.66 -3.37 1.73
C ASP A 140 -1.23 -2.79 0.44
N SER A 141 -1.50 -3.64 -0.51
CA SER A 141 -2.25 -3.56 -1.75
C SER A 141 -1.49 -3.70 -3.07
N ILE A 142 -0.21 -3.32 -3.20
CA ILE A 142 0.51 -3.51 -4.47
C ILE A 142 0.44 -4.98 -4.95
N PRO A 143 0.78 -6.00 -4.13
CA PRO A 143 0.67 -7.39 -4.59
C PRO A 143 -0.77 -7.79 -4.91
N ALA A 144 -1.73 -7.39 -4.08
CA ALA A 144 -3.12 -7.77 -4.26
C ALA A 144 -3.73 -7.16 -5.54
N ASP A 145 -3.52 -5.87 -5.75
CA ASP A 145 -4.11 -5.11 -6.86
C ASP A 145 -3.49 -5.50 -8.20
N LEU A 146 -2.15 -5.48 -8.28
CA LEU A 146 -1.44 -5.80 -9.52
C LEU A 146 -1.59 -7.27 -9.92
N THR A 147 -1.51 -8.20 -8.94
CA THR A 147 -1.66 -9.62 -9.24
C THR A 147 -3.08 -9.96 -9.69
N SER A 148 -4.10 -9.33 -9.05
CA SER A 148 -5.49 -9.51 -9.46
C SER A 148 -5.76 -8.95 -10.84
N TRP A 149 -5.23 -7.77 -11.15
CA TRP A 149 -5.33 -7.16 -12.46
C TRP A 149 -4.66 -8.02 -13.54
N PHE A 150 -3.43 -8.47 -13.28
CA PHE A 150 -2.67 -9.31 -14.20
C PHE A 150 -3.35 -10.66 -14.46
N THR A 151 -3.98 -11.25 -13.42
CA THR A 151 -4.79 -12.48 -13.54
C THR A 151 -6.02 -12.24 -14.39
N ALA A 152 -6.75 -11.15 -14.14
CA ALA A 152 -7.99 -10.83 -14.85
C ALA A 152 -7.76 -10.64 -16.34
N LYS A 153 -6.68 -9.98 -16.75
CA LYS A 153 -6.33 -9.77 -18.18
C LYS A 153 -6.19 -11.04 -19.00
N SER A 154 -5.92 -12.18 -18.36
CA SER A 154 -5.77 -13.47 -19.02
C SER A 154 -7.05 -14.33 -19.03
N LEU A 155 -8.17 -13.78 -18.59
CA LEU A 155 -9.47 -14.44 -18.48
C LEU A 155 -10.50 -13.83 -19.43
N PRO A 156 -11.56 -14.57 -19.83
CA PRO A 156 -12.69 -14.02 -20.58
C PRO A 156 -13.40 -12.92 -19.78
N HIS A 157 -13.60 -11.73 -20.38
CA HIS A 157 -14.22 -10.57 -19.72
C HIS A 157 -15.75 -10.49 -19.98
N ASP A 158 -16.25 -11.27 -20.92
CA ASP A 158 -17.67 -11.38 -21.29
C ASP A 158 -18.45 -12.35 -20.38
N GLN A 159 -17.77 -13.03 -19.47
CA GLN A 159 -18.33 -13.99 -18.52
C GLN A 159 -18.12 -13.53 -17.07
N PRO A 160 -19.01 -13.92 -16.13
CA PRO A 160 -18.81 -13.64 -14.72
C PRO A 160 -17.47 -14.21 -14.21
N MET A 161 -16.74 -13.39 -13.45
CA MET A 161 -15.41 -13.71 -12.96
C MET A 161 -15.34 -13.75 -11.43
N ILE A 162 -14.59 -14.68 -10.89
CA ILE A 162 -14.20 -14.73 -9.47
C ILE A 162 -12.69 -14.69 -9.36
N LEU A 163 -12.18 -13.74 -8.58
CA LEU A 163 -10.78 -13.60 -8.22
C LEU A 163 -10.62 -13.86 -6.73
N ASP A 164 -9.83 -14.86 -6.38
CA ASP A 164 -9.50 -15.21 -5.00
C ASP A 164 -8.02 -14.92 -4.72
N GLY A 165 -7.74 -13.95 -3.85
CA GLY A 165 -6.40 -13.60 -3.39
C GLY A 165 -6.02 -14.38 -2.12
N PHE A 166 -4.79 -14.89 -2.07
CA PHE A 166 -4.27 -15.67 -0.95
C PHE A 166 -2.91 -15.11 -0.51
N VAL A 167 -2.81 -14.68 0.73
CA VAL A 167 -1.59 -14.12 1.33
C VAL A 167 -0.92 -15.17 2.22
N ARG A 168 0.33 -15.47 1.93
CA ARG A 168 1.20 -16.29 2.77
C ARG A 168 2.45 -15.49 3.13
N THR A 169 2.77 -15.37 4.42
CA THR A 169 4.00 -14.71 4.87
C THR A 169 4.47 -15.29 6.20
N ASN A 170 5.77 -15.29 6.43
CA ASN A 170 6.39 -15.59 7.72
C ASN A 170 6.93 -14.33 8.42
N ALA A 171 6.67 -13.15 7.85
CA ALA A 171 7.10 -11.88 8.40
C ALA A 171 6.46 -11.57 9.76
N GLN A 172 7.18 -10.82 10.57
CA GLN A 172 6.70 -10.26 11.83
C GLN A 172 6.40 -8.78 11.66
N PHE A 173 5.32 -8.33 12.28
CA PHE A 173 4.98 -6.91 12.29
C PHE A 173 5.92 -6.14 13.22
N SER A 174 6.24 -4.87 12.85
CA SER A 174 6.92 -3.97 13.79
C SER A 174 6.01 -3.56 14.91
N GLY A 175 6.60 -3.06 15.98
CA GLY A 175 5.84 -2.45 17.05
C GLY A 175 5.01 -1.25 16.58
N GLY A 176 5.52 -0.46 15.63
CA GLY A 176 4.77 0.64 15.01
C GLY A 176 3.54 0.15 14.24
N THR A 177 3.69 -0.85 13.39
CA THR A 177 2.58 -1.47 12.65
C THR A 177 1.57 -2.12 13.60
N LEU A 178 2.04 -2.81 14.64
CA LEU A 178 1.16 -3.43 15.63
C LEU A 178 0.41 -2.37 16.44
N ASN A 179 1.06 -1.29 16.87
CA ASN A 179 0.41 -0.19 17.57
C ASN A 179 -0.63 0.51 16.69
N THR A 180 -0.31 0.76 15.42
CA THR A 180 -1.26 1.32 14.45
C THR A 180 -2.45 0.38 14.22
N ALA A 181 -2.21 -0.91 14.04
CA ALA A 181 -3.29 -1.91 13.89
C ALA A 181 -4.19 -1.99 15.13
N ILE A 182 -3.63 -1.96 16.33
CA ILE A 182 -4.36 -1.95 17.59
C ILE A 182 -5.21 -0.67 17.71
N GLU A 183 -4.64 0.49 17.41
CA GLU A 183 -5.34 1.77 17.45
C GLU A 183 -6.47 1.83 16.41
N MET A 184 -6.21 1.35 15.18
CA MET A 184 -7.20 1.26 14.11
C MET A 184 -8.40 0.40 14.52
N LEU A 185 -8.14 -0.83 14.95
CA LEU A 185 -9.21 -1.77 15.31
C LEU A 185 -10.06 -1.28 16.49
N TYR A 186 -9.42 -0.59 17.46
CA TYR A 186 -10.15 0.05 18.55
C TYR A 186 -11.07 1.18 18.08
N ARG A 187 -10.68 1.92 17.04
CA ARG A 187 -11.41 3.07 16.51
C ARG A 187 -12.43 2.71 15.46
N GLU A 188 -12.12 1.80 14.56
CA GLU A 188 -13.09 1.30 13.56
C GLU A 188 -14.27 0.60 14.22
N ALA A 189 -14.07 -0.04 15.40
CA ALA A 189 -15.16 -0.53 16.23
C ALA A 189 -16.08 0.59 16.77
N LYS A 190 -15.63 1.85 16.78
CA LYS A 190 -16.39 3.01 17.29
C LYS A 190 -16.91 3.95 16.20
N LYS A 191 -16.35 3.91 14.98
CA LYS A 191 -16.80 4.77 13.88
C LYS A 191 -17.59 3.94 12.87
N SER A 192 -18.78 4.43 12.53
CA SER A 192 -19.46 4.05 11.29
C SER A 192 -18.62 4.56 10.12
N SER A 193 -17.75 3.73 9.58
CA SER A 193 -17.02 4.06 8.35
C SER A 193 -18.03 4.22 7.22
N VAL A 194 -17.98 5.35 6.52
CA VAL A 194 -18.76 5.53 5.29
C VAL A 194 -18.25 4.50 4.29
N LYS A 195 -19.03 3.45 4.08
CA LYS A 195 -18.69 2.40 3.11
C LYS A 195 -18.94 2.92 1.72
N LEU A 196 -17.92 2.92 0.90
CA LEU A 196 -18.07 3.19 -0.53
C LEU A 196 -19.07 2.18 -1.12
N LYS A 197 -20.26 2.66 -1.51
CA LYS A 197 -21.29 1.82 -2.17
C LYS A 197 -20.92 1.68 -3.64
N ILE A 198 -20.10 0.69 -3.98
CA ILE A 198 -19.82 0.33 -5.38
C ILE A 198 -21.05 -0.40 -5.94
N ARG A 199 -21.67 0.16 -6.99
CA ARG A 199 -22.76 -0.49 -7.71
C ARG A 199 -22.19 -1.68 -8.47
N LYS A 200 -22.64 -2.89 -8.12
CA LYS A 200 -22.20 -4.12 -8.77
C LYS A 200 -23.08 -4.41 -9.99
N HIS A 201 -22.48 -5.03 -11.01
CA HIS A 201 -23.25 -5.60 -12.12
C HIS A 201 -24.21 -6.69 -11.59
N PRO A 202 -25.43 -6.83 -12.13
CA PRO A 202 -26.41 -7.84 -11.67
C PRO A 202 -25.84 -9.26 -11.63
N ASP A 203 -25.05 -9.64 -12.64
CA ASP A 203 -24.47 -10.98 -12.79
C ASP A 203 -23.20 -11.20 -11.96
N THR A 204 -22.77 -10.20 -11.16
CA THR A 204 -21.58 -10.35 -10.32
C THR A 204 -21.77 -11.50 -9.33
N PRO A 205 -20.90 -12.54 -9.36
CA PRO A 205 -20.98 -13.67 -8.46
C PRO A 205 -20.93 -13.23 -6.98
N ARG A 206 -21.61 -14.00 -6.12
CA ARG A 206 -21.66 -13.75 -4.67
C ARG A 206 -21.06 -14.93 -3.89
N PRO A 207 -19.74 -15.22 -4.08
CA PRO A 207 -19.13 -16.35 -3.43
C PRO A 207 -19.08 -16.14 -1.89
N LYS A 208 -19.29 -17.23 -1.15
CA LYS A 208 -19.25 -17.20 0.32
C LYS A 208 -17.83 -16.86 0.81
N VAL A 209 -17.74 -15.92 1.76
CA VAL A 209 -16.49 -15.53 2.43
C VAL A 209 -16.47 -16.16 3.82
N ARG A 210 -15.77 -17.30 3.96
CA ARG A 210 -15.69 -18.06 5.22
C ARG A 210 -14.35 -18.76 5.33
N LEU A 211 -14.00 -19.20 6.54
CA LEU A 211 -12.88 -20.11 6.78
C LEU A 211 -13.14 -21.44 6.05
N HIS A 212 -12.18 -21.90 5.25
CA HIS A 212 -12.26 -23.16 4.53
C HIS A 212 -10.86 -23.71 4.19
N PHE A 213 -10.80 -25.00 3.89
CA PHE A 213 -9.62 -25.57 3.25
C PHE A 213 -9.73 -25.37 1.74
N ASN A 214 -8.73 -24.69 1.15
CA ASN A 214 -8.68 -24.48 -0.29
C ASN A 214 -7.81 -25.56 -0.94
N LYS A 215 -8.41 -26.31 -1.88
CA LYS A 215 -7.76 -27.45 -2.54
C LYS A 215 -6.72 -27.00 -3.59
N ASP A 216 -6.93 -25.85 -4.26
CA ASP A 216 -6.02 -25.36 -5.32
C ASP A 216 -4.64 -24.98 -4.74
N ILE A 217 -4.58 -24.47 -3.50
CA ILE A 217 -3.34 -24.05 -2.84
C ILE A 217 -2.94 -24.94 -1.65
N HIS A 218 -3.68 -26.04 -1.40
CA HIS A 218 -3.48 -26.98 -0.30
C HIS A 218 -3.30 -26.30 1.07
N ALA A 219 -4.19 -25.34 1.41
CA ALA A 219 -4.06 -24.54 2.62
C ALA A 219 -5.42 -24.15 3.22
N TRP A 220 -5.42 -23.91 4.54
CA TRP A 220 -6.54 -23.29 5.24
C TRP A 220 -6.55 -21.79 4.97
N ALA A 221 -7.69 -21.28 4.49
CA ALA A 221 -7.91 -19.92 4.06
C ALA A 221 -8.86 -19.20 5.01
N LEU A 222 -8.36 -18.15 5.70
CA LEU A 222 -9.12 -17.29 6.60
C LEU A 222 -9.38 -15.95 5.95
N PRO A 223 -10.63 -15.46 5.91
CA PRO A 223 -10.92 -14.10 5.42
C PRO A 223 -10.11 -13.02 6.14
N MET A 224 -9.54 -12.09 5.38
CA MET A 224 -8.74 -10.97 5.91
C MET A 224 -9.55 -9.66 5.88
N PRO A 225 -9.82 -9.02 7.04
CA PRO A 225 -10.41 -7.69 7.11
C PRO A 225 -9.32 -6.60 7.01
N VAL A 226 -8.68 -6.49 5.86
CA VAL A 226 -7.59 -5.54 5.55
C VAL A 226 -7.99 -4.56 4.45
N VAL A 227 -7.11 -3.61 4.12
CA VAL A 227 -7.37 -2.57 3.11
C VAL A 227 -7.41 -3.12 1.68
N ASP A 228 -6.64 -4.15 1.36
CA ASP A 228 -6.46 -4.67 0.00
C ASP A 228 -7.78 -4.95 -0.74
N PRO A 229 -8.79 -5.65 -0.14
CA PRO A 229 -10.05 -5.86 -0.82
C PRO A 229 -10.80 -4.56 -1.20
N HIS A 230 -10.53 -3.45 -0.52
CA HIS A 230 -11.12 -2.15 -0.87
C HIS A 230 -10.45 -1.58 -2.12
N ILE A 231 -9.13 -1.70 -2.21
CA ILE A 231 -8.35 -1.25 -3.37
C ILE A 231 -8.70 -2.09 -4.60
N VAL A 232 -8.59 -3.42 -4.53
CA VAL A 232 -8.87 -4.32 -5.67
C VAL A 232 -10.31 -4.15 -6.19
N LYS A 233 -11.31 -4.04 -5.30
CA LYS A 233 -12.70 -3.80 -5.72
C LYS A 233 -12.88 -2.45 -6.40
N ARG A 234 -12.10 -1.44 -6.01
CA ARG A 234 -12.11 -0.14 -6.69
C ARG A 234 -11.46 -0.24 -8.06
N SER A 235 -10.36 -0.99 -8.21
CA SER A 235 -9.73 -1.28 -9.50
C SER A 235 -10.71 -2.00 -10.45
N ILE A 236 -11.41 -3.02 -9.97
CA ILE A 236 -12.46 -3.73 -10.72
C ILE A 236 -13.52 -2.75 -11.22
N TYR A 237 -13.97 -1.86 -10.36
CA TYR A 237 -15.00 -0.87 -10.70
C TYR A 237 -14.51 0.18 -11.70
N LYS A 238 -13.28 0.66 -11.56
CA LYS A 238 -12.69 1.71 -12.40
C LYS A 238 -12.17 1.20 -13.74
N MET A 239 -11.86 -0.09 -13.85
CA MET A 239 -11.24 -0.71 -15.02
C MET A 239 -12.08 -1.91 -15.53
N PRO A 240 -13.38 -1.71 -15.84
CA PRO A 240 -14.27 -2.82 -16.20
C PRO A 240 -13.86 -3.50 -17.53
N LEU A 241 -13.17 -2.81 -18.42
CA LEU A 241 -12.65 -3.39 -19.67
C LEU A 241 -11.52 -4.40 -19.43
N GLU A 242 -10.79 -4.26 -18.31
CA GLU A 242 -9.64 -5.10 -17.97
C GLU A 242 -9.95 -6.19 -16.94
N PHE A 243 -10.97 -5.95 -16.10
CA PHE A 243 -11.43 -6.90 -15.10
C PHE A 243 -12.73 -7.63 -15.46
N GLY A 244 -13.41 -7.23 -16.54
CA GLY A 244 -14.79 -7.66 -16.81
C GLY A 244 -15.81 -6.98 -15.88
N TYR A 245 -17.04 -6.78 -16.39
CA TYR A 245 -18.09 -6.05 -15.68
C TYR A 245 -18.66 -6.79 -14.47
N ALA A 246 -18.64 -8.13 -14.48
CA ALA A 246 -19.26 -9.00 -13.48
C ALA A 246 -18.20 -9.73 -12.61
N THR A 247 -17.24 -9.00 -12.05
CA THR A 247 -16.13 -9.58 -11.31
C THR A 247 -16.32 -9.46 -9.78
N ALA A 248 -16.15 -10.60 -9.08
CA ALA A 248 -16.13 -10.69 -7.63
C ALA A 248 -14.70 -10.91 -7.13
N TYR A 249 -14.34 -10.27 -6.02
CA TYR A 249 -13.04 -10.45 -5.35
C TYR A 249 -13.19 -10.83 -3.89
N ARG A 250 -12.36 -11.81 -3.46
CA ARG A 250 -12.20 -12.22 -2.06
C ARG A 250 -10.71 -12.34 -1.73
N GLN A 251 -10.35 -12.12 -0.45
CA GLN A 251 -8.97 -12.28 0.01
C GLN A 251 -8.89 -13.05 1.31
N PHE A 252 -7.86 -13.88 1.41
CA PHE A 252 -7.66 -14.80 2.51
C PHE A 252 -6.20 -14.82 2.96
N PHE A 253 -5.99 -14.91 4.27
CA PHE A 253 -4.71 -15.29 4.85
C PHE A 253 -4.63 -16.81 4.91
N VAL A 254 -3.48 -17.39 4.55
CA VAL A 254 -3.38 -18.83 4.43
C VAL A 254 -2.26 -19.45 5.25
N ARG A 255 -2.53 -20.67 5.73
CA ARG A 255 -1.57 -21.55 6.41
C ARG A 255 -1.76 -23.00 5.96
N SER A 256 -0.65 -23.73 5.84
CA SER A 256 -0.66 -25.14 5.40
C SER A 256 -1.40 -26.10 6.36
N SER A 257 -1.61 -25.72 7.62
CA SER A 257 -2.29 -26.53 8.62
C SER A 257 -3.24 -25.67 9.44
N PHE A 258 -4.38 -26.26 9.82
CA PHE A 258 -5.35 -25.63 10.73
C PHE A 258 -4.71 -25.23 12.07
N TRP A 259 -3.87 -26.07 12.61
CA TRP A 259 -3.17 -25.78 13.86
C TRP A 259 -2.19 -24.62 13.74
N LYS A 260 -1.46 -24.51 12.60
CA LYS A 260 -0.60 -23.34 12.32
C LYS A 260 -1.42 -22.06 12.17
N LEU A 261 -2.60 -22.15 11.55
CA LEU A 261 -3.51 -21.03 11.43
C LEU A 261 -3.97 -20.56 12.82
N LEU A 262 -4.43 -21.51 13.66
CA LEU A 262 -4.89 -21.22 15.01
C LEU A 262 -3.79 -20.60 15.89
N LYS A 263 -2.57 -21.15 15.85
CA LYS A 263 -1.39 -20.59 16.55
C LYS A 263 -1.05 -19.16 16.09
N THR A 264 -1.38 -18.80 14.86
CA THR A 264 -1.15 -17.42 14.35
C THR A 264 -2.26 -16.48 14.81
N ILE A 265 -3.52 -16.92 14.79
CA ILE A 265 -4.69 -16.05 14.98
C ILE A 265 -5.03 -15.85 16.45
N VAL A 266 -4.96 -16.88 17.27
CA VAL A 266 -5.33 -16.80 18.69
C VAL A 266 -4.54 -15.71 19.43
N PRO A 267 -3.21 -15.60 19.32
CA PRO A 267 -2.47 -14.51 19.93
C PRO A 267 -2.89 -13.11 19.42
N VAL A 268 -3.21 -12.99 18.13
CA VAL A 268 -3.67 -11.73 17.54
C VAL A 268 -5.04 -11.35 18.11
N LEU A 269 -6.01 -12.28 18.12
CA LEU A 269 -7.34 -12.03 18.71
C LEU A 269 -7.24 -11.71 20.20
N PHE A 270 -6.37 -12.38 20.93
CA PHE A 270 -6.13 -12.11 22.34
C PHE A 270 -5.51 -10.71 22.56
N ALA A 271 -4.51 -10.34 21.74
CA ALA A 271 -3.95 -9.00 21.79
C ALA A 271 -4.99 -7.92 21.45
N LEU A 272 -5.87 -8.16 20.48
CA LEU A 272 -6.98 -7.28 20.13
C LEU A 272 -8.02 -7.18 21.28
N PHE A 273 -8.31 -8.27 21.94
CA PHE A 273 -9.16 -8.26 23.13
C PHE A 273 -8.53 -7.41 24.24
N LEU A 274 -7.24 -7.61 24.54
CA LEU A 274 -6.51 -6.84 25.55
C LEU A 274 -6.36 -5.36 25.15
N ALA A 275 -6.36 -5.03 23.87
CA ALA A 275 -6.29 -3.65 23.39
C ALA A 275 -7.47 -2.76 23.82
N ARG A 276 -8.58 -3.36 24.27
CA ARG A 276 -9.70 -2.63 24.91
C ARG A 276 -9.28 -1.94 26.22
N PHE A 277 -8.28 -2.48 26.90
CA PHE A 277 -7.79 -1.96 28.17
C PHE A 277 -6.68 -0.91 27.99
N ALA A 278 -6.81 0.24 28.64
CA ALA A 278 -5.85 1.34 28.52
C ALA A 278 -4.43 0.96 28.98
N TRP A 279 -4.31 0.14 30.03
CA TRP A 279 -3.03 -0.33 30.54
C TRP A 279 -2.26 -1.17 29.51
N PHE A 280 -2.95 -2.03 28.76
CA PHE A 280 -2.33 -2.84 27.72
C PHE A 280 -1.83 -1.99 26.55
N ARG A 281 -2.63 -1.01 26.10
CA ARG A 281 -2.18 -0.06 25.05
C ARG A 281 -0.96 0.74 25.50
N LYS A 282 -0.91 1.19 26.77
CA LYS A 282 0.25 1.88 27.35
C LYS A 282 1.49 0.97 27.40
N TYR A 283 1.31 -0.29 27.82
CA TYR A 283 2.35 -1.31 27.82
C TYR A 283 2.91 -1.55 26.43
N MET A 284 2.04 -1.73 25.43
CA MET A 284 2.45 -1.96 24.04
C MET A 284 3.22 -0.78 23.45
N LYS A 285 2.78 0.47 23.70
CA LYS A 285 3.51 1.67 23.27
C LYS A 285 4.91 1.76 23.90
N LYS A 286 5.06 1.34 25.16
CA LYS A 286 6.37 1.31 25.85
C LYS A 286 7.27 0.21 25.32
N LYS A 287 6.72 -0.99 25.07
CA LYS A 287 7.47 -2.16 24.59
C LYS A 287 7.89 -2.03 23.12
N PHE A 288 7.09 -1.37 22.31
CA PHE A 288 7.28 -1.18 20.88
C PHE A 288 7.18 0.32 20.52
N PRO A 289 8.21 1.11 20.86
CA PRO A 289 8.20 2.54 20.59
C PRO A 289 8.15 2.83 19.08
N PRO A 290 7.56 3.98 18.68
CA PRO A 290 7.61 4.43 17.30
C PRO A 290 9.05 4.48 16.76
N GLY A 291 9.24 4.13 15.49
CA GLY A 291 10.56 4.11 14.86
C GLY A 291 11.37 2.83 15.07
N THR A 292 10.84 1.83 15.81
CA THR A 292 11.47 0.52 15.94
C THR A 292 10.84 -0.50 14.98
N GLY A 293 11.68 -1.39 14.45
CA GLY A 293 11.25 -2.44 13.53
C GLY A 293 12.08 -3.73 13.69
N PRO A 294 11.80 -4.76 12.90
CA PRO A 294 12.55 -6.01 12.93
C PRO A 294 14.00 -5.80 12.51
N SER A 295 14.89 -6.59 13.12
CA SER A 295 16.32 -6.57 12.77
C SER A 295 16.52 -6.95 11.29
N GLU A 296 17.65 -6.56 10.72
CA GLU A 296 18.01 -6.87 9.34
C GLU A 296 18.03 -8.38 9.08
N SER A 297 18.58 -9.15 10.01
CA SER A 297 18.61 -10.61 9.92
C SER A 297 17.19 -11.22 9.84
N ARG A 298 16.25 -10.70 10.62
CA ARG A 298 14.85 -11.12 10.55
C ARG A 298 14.19 -10.73 9.24
N ARG A 299 14.44 -9.51 8.75
CA ARG A 299 13.93 -9.08 7.42
C ARG A 299 14.47 -9.98 6.31
N LYS A 300 15.76 -10.28 6.30
CA LYS A 300 16.37 -11.21 5.32
C LYS A 300 15.79 -12.62 5.35
N ALA A 301 15.33 -13.09 6.51
CA ALA A 301 14.67 -14.40 6.65
C ALA A 301 13.19 -14.39 6.31
N SER A 302 12.59 -13.21 6.20
CA SER A 302 11.17 -13.04 5.89
C SER A 302 10.90 -13.18 4.40
N LYS A 303 9.74 -13.76 4.07
CA LYS A 303 9.26 -13.93 2.69
C LYS A 303 7.75 -13.74 2.65
N PHE A 304 7.28 -13.32 1.49
CA PHE A 304 5.86 -13.32 1.18
C PHE A 304 5.57 -14.04 -0.14
N GLU A 305 4.35 -14.51 -0.26
CA GLU A 305 3.73 -15.02 -1.47
C GLU A 305 2.29 -14.50 -1.50
N PHE A 306 1.93 -13.86 -2.59
CA PHE A 306 0.56 -13.50 -2.91
C PHE A 306 0.12 -14.28 -4.14
N THR A 307 -0.88 -15.15 -3.98
CA THR A 307 -1.45 -15.94 -5.07
C THR A 307 -2.83 -15.41 -5.42
N CYS A 308 -3.07 -15.06 -6.67
CA CYS A 308 -4.42 -14.79 -7.18
C CYS A 308 -4.86 -15.94 -8.08
N ILE A 309 -6.01 -16.53 -7.78
CA ILE A 309 -6.67 -17.53 -8.61
C ILE A 309 -7.91 -16.91 -9.21
N GLY A 310 -7.92 -16.74 -10.52
CA GLY A 310 -9.03 -16.25 -11.29
C GLY A 310 -9.78 -17.37 -12.02
N LYS A 311 -11.12 -17.30 -12.04
CA LYS A 311 -11.98 -18.25 -12.75
C LYS A 311 -13.06 -17.48 -13.53
N SER A 312 -13.16 -17.73 -14.84
CA SER A 312 -14.18 -17.15 -15.73
C SER A 312 -14.35 -18.03 -16.97
N GLY A 313 -15.57 -18.26 -17.41
CA GLY A 313 -15.88 -18.99 -18.66
C GLY A 313 -15.26 -20.40 -18.74
N GLY A 314 -15.20 -21.13 -17.62
CA GLY A 314 -14.57 -22.45 -17.55
C GLY A 314 -13.03 -22.43 -17.50
N LYS A 315 -12.39 -21.27 -17.70
CA LYS A 315 -10.91 -21.11 -17.59
C LYS A 315 -10.49 -20.78 -16.17
N LYS A 316 -9.31 -21.26 -15.79
CA LYS A 316 -8.65 -20.92 -14.52
C LYS A 316 -7.24 -20.39 -14.80
N VAL A 317 -6.92 -19.25 -14.19
CA VAL A 317 -5.59 -18.64 -14.23
C VAL A 317 -5.10 -18.44 -12.81
N THR A 318 -3.85 -18.80 -12.58
CA THR A 318 -3.18 -18.59 -11.30
C THR A 318 -1.98 -17.69 -11.52
N THR A 319 -1.92 -16.56 -10.79
CA THR A 319 -0.76 -15.67 -10.78
C THR A 319 -0.19 -15.62 -9.37
N VAL A 320 1.12 -15.76 -9.25
CA VAL A 320 1.85 -15.73 -7.98
C VAL A 320 2.85 -14.59 -8.02
N MET A 321 2.77 -13.67 -7.04
CA MET A 321 3.78 -12.67 -6.78
C MET A 321 4.50 -13.02 -5.49
N SER A 322 5.84 -13.04 -5.50
CA SER A 322 6.62 -13.39 -4.32
C SER A 322 7.90 -12.56 -4.18
N GLY A 323 8.35 -12.41 -2.94
CA GLY A 323 9.53 -11.62 -2.60
C GLY A 323 10.02 -11.84 -1.16
N GLY A 324 10.86 -10.94 -0.71
CA GLY A 324 11.47 -10.94 0.62
C GLY A 324 10.53 -10.45 1.72
N ASP A 325 11.06 -9.60 2.61
CA ASP A 325 10.32 -9.03 3.74
C ASP A 325 9.19 -8.08 3.27
N PRO A 326 7.92 -8.45 3.42
CA PRO A 326 6.81 -7.65 2.91
C PRO A 326 6.63 -6.35 3.68
N GLY A 327 6.88 -6.36 4.98
CA GLY A 327 6.50 -5.26 5.85
C GLY A 327 7.35 -3.98 5.67
N TYR A 328 8.61 -4.15 5.22
CA TYR A 328 9.55 -3.02 5.20
C TYR A 328 10.42 -2.99 3.95
N THR A 329 11.21 -4.03 3.72
CA THR A 329 12.16 -4.06 2.58
C THR A 329 11.43 -4.03 1.26
N GLU A 330 10.45 -4.91 1.07
CA GLU A 330 9.67 -4.94 -0.18
C GLU A 330 8.66 -3.80 -0.26
N THR A 331 8.10 -3.34 0.88
CA THR A 331 7.28 -2.12 0.92
C THR A 331 8.08 -0.90 0.45
N SER A 332 9.32 -0.72 0.93
CA SER A 332 10.17 0.39 0.49
C SER A 332 10.49 0.33 -1.00
N LYS A 333 10.75 -0.87 -1.53
CA LYS A 333 10.94 -1.13 -2.95
C LYS A 333 9.67 -0.79 -3.74
N MET A 334 8.52 -1.39 -3.39
CA MET A 334 7.24 -1.18 -4.07
C MET A 334 6.85 0.30 -4.09
N PHE A 335 7.01 0.99 -2.97
CA PHE A 335 6.69 2.40 -2.85
C PHE A 335 7.58 3.30 -3.72
N SER A 336 8.88 3.02 -3.74
CA SER A 336 9.82 3.77 -4.58
C SER A 336 9.60 3.50 -6.06
N GLU A 337 9.37 2.24 -6.46
CA GLU A 337 9.10 1.89 -7.86
C GLU A 337 7.74 2.45 -8.34
N ALA A 338 6.73 2.52 -7.45
CA ALA A 338 5.47 3.20 -7.73
C ALA A 338 5.70 4.71 -7.99
N CYS A 339 6.55 5.35 -7.18
CA CYS A 339 6.92 6.75 -7.37
C CYS A 339 7.67 6.98 -8.68
N PHE A 340 8.65 6.14 -9.02
CA PHE A 340 9.39 6.25 -10.29
C PHE A 340 8.48 6.03 -11.49
N THR A 341 7.56 5.06 -11.42
CA THR A 341 6.56 4.84 -12.46
C THR A 341 5.68 6.08 -12.64
N LEU A 342 5.20 6.67 -11.54
CA LEU A 342 4.39 7.90 -11.61
C LEU A 342 5.22 9.06 -12.17
N LEU A 343 6.47 9.25 -11.73
CA LEU A 343 7.35 10.31 -12.22
C LEU A 343 7.59 10.20 -13.73
N HIS A 344 7.81 8.98 -14.24
CA HIS A 344 7.94 8.73 -15.68
C HIS A 344 6.65 9.10 -16.43
N LYS A 345 5.48 8.68 -15.90
CA LYS A 345 4.18 9.03 -16.50
C LYS A 345 3.89 10.52 -16.47
N ILE A 346 4.31 11.24 -15.45
CA ILE A 346 4.19 12.71 -15.38
C ILE A 346 5.07 13.34 -16.47
N ARG A 347 6.32 12.93 -16.59
CA ARG A 347 7.27 13.45 -17.59
C ARG A 347 6.85 13.17 -19.03
N THR A 348 6.07 12.11 -19.24
CA THR A 348 5.53 11.72 -20.56
C THR A 348 4.07 12.10 -20.76
N GLU A 349 3.48 12.88 -19.84
CA GLU A 349 2.07 13.33 -19.87
C GLU A 349 1.04 12.19 -19.97
N LYS A 350 1.39 11.02 -19.40
CA LYS A 350 0.54 9.81 -19.41
C LYS A 350 -0.06 9.47 -18.06
N HIS A 351 0.10 10.33 -17.06
CA HIS A 351 -0.47 10.11 -15.74
C HIS A 351 -1.98 10.30 -15.73
N LYS A 352 -2.66 9.54 -14.87
CA LYS A 352 -4.09 9.73 -14.59
C LYS A 352 -4.24 10.75 -13.46
N SER A 353 -5.33 11.52 -13.49
CA SER A 353 -5.71 12.45 -12.42
C SER A 353 -6.82 11.84 -11.55
N GLY A 354 -6.92 12.29 -10.31
CA GLY A 354 -7.88 11.80 -9.34
C GLY A 354 -7.28 10.84 -8.32
N VAL A 355 -8.10 10.28 -7.45
CA VAL A 355 -7.70 9.24 -6.51
C VAL A 355 -7.76 7.89 -7.23
N CYS A 356 -6.62 7.36 -7.58
CA CYS A 356 -6.43 6.14 -8.35
C CYS A 356 -5.99 4.97 -7.47
N THR A 357 -6.18 3.74 -7.97
CA THR A 357 -5.54 2.55 -7.39
C THR A 357 -4.16 2.33 -8.03
N PRO A 358 -3.28 1.53 -7.41
CA PRO A 358 -1.99 1.20 -8.01
C PRO A 358 -2.10 0.61 -9.42
N ALA A 359 -2.99 -0.36 -9.64
CA ALA A 359 -3.20 -0.95 -10.96
C ALA A 359 -3.72 0.08 -11.98
N GLU A 360 -4.66 0.94 -11.56
CA GLU A 360 -5.24 1.98 -12.43
C GLU A 360 -4.21 3.04 -12.86
N ALA A 361 -3.38 3.51 -11.92
CA ALA A 361 -2.43 4.60 -12.17
C ALA A 361 -1.14 4.12 -12.84
N LEU A 362 -0.63 2.94 -12.44
CA LEU A 362 0.71 2.50 -12.75
C LEU A 362 0.76 1.44 -13.86
N GLY A 363 -0.24 0.54 -13.91
CA GLY A 363 -0.41 -0.44 -14.99
C GLY A 363 0.74 -1.44 -15.12
N GLN A 364 1.07 -1.83 -16.36
CA GLN A 364 2.11 -2.83 -16.64
C GLN A 364 3.51 -2.34 -16.25
N GLU A 365 3.77 -1.05 -16.35
CA GLU A 365 5.11 -0.49 -16.13
C GLU A 365 5.65 -0.78 -14.73
N ILE A 366 4.80 -0.68 -13.67
CA ILE A 366 5.25 -1.03 -12.32
C ILE A 366 5.55 -2.52 -12.18
N ILE A 367 4.79 -3.40 -12.83
CA ILE A 367 5.06 -4.85 -12.83
C ILE A 367 6.46 -5.12 -13.41
N ASP A 368 6.76 -4.53 -14.56
CA ASP A 368 8.04 -4.70 -15.24
C ASP A 368 9.21 -4.17 -14.38
N ARG A 369 9.01 -3.05 -13.70
CA ARG A 369 9.98 -2.47 -12.77
C ARG A 369 10.20 -3.37 -11.55
N LEU A 370 9.15 -3.88 -10.94
CA LEU A 370 9.24 -4.78 -9.79
C LEU A 370 9.96 -6.09 -10.13
N ILE A 371 9.72 -6.65 -11.34
CA ILE A 371 10.43 -7.83 -11.82
C ILE A 371 11.93 -7.54 -11.95
N LYS A 372 12.31 -6.41 -12.54
CA LYS A 372 13.72 -5.96 -12.65
C LYS A 372 14.38 -5.81 -11.28
N GLN A 373 13.61 -5.47 -10.24
CA GLN A 373 14.09 -5.33 -8.86
C GLN A 373 13.98 -6.63 -8.04
N GLY A 374 13.74 -7.78 -8.71
CA GLY A 374 13.80 -9.11 -8.10
C GLY A 374 12.52 -9.59 -7.42
N ILE A 375 11.39 -8.90 -7.59
CA ILE A 375 10.07 -9.48 -7.29
C ILE A 375 9.77 -10.52 -8.38
N LYS A 376 9.37 -11.71 -7.96
CA LYS A 376 8.98 -12.77 -8.90
C LYS A 376 7.48 -12.69 -9.16
N ILE A 377 7.10 -12.73 -10.42
CA ILE A 377 5.69 -12.79 -10.86
C ILE A 377 5.58 -13.91 -11.88
N GLU A 378 4.83 -14.94 -11.54
CA GLU A 378 4.66 -16.14 -12.36
C GLU A 378 3.16 -16.37 -12.62
N GLN A 379 2.80 -16.72 -13.86
CA GLN A 379 1.41 -16.99 -14.21
C GLN A 379 1.29 -18.36 -14.89
N THR A 380 0.28 -19.12 -14.47
CA THR A 380 -0.07 -20.44 -15.04
C THR A 380 -1.54 -20.44 -15.44
N GLN A 381 -1.83 -20.96 -16.63
CA GLN A 381 -3.19 -21.16 -17.15
C GLN A 381 -3.55 -22.64 -17.09
N HIS A 382 -4.81 -22.94 -16.71
CA HIS A 382 -5.32 -24.31 -16.55
C HIS A 382 -6.66 -24.46 -17.25
#